data_324c7e666f238da609334e57cbd5bdb6
#
_entry.id   324c7e666f238da609334e57cbd5bdb6
#
_cell.length_a   1.000
_cell.length_b   1.000
_cell.length_c   1.000
_cell.angle_alpha   90.00
_cell.angle_beta   90.00
_cell.angle_gamma   90.00
#
_symmetry.space_group_name_H-M   'P 1'
#
loop_
_entity.id
_entity.type
_entity.pdbx_description
1 polymer ?
#
loop_
_entity_poly.entity_id
_entity_poly.type
_entity_poly.pdbx_seq_one_letter_code
_entity_poly.pdbx_strand_id
1 'polypeptide(L)'
;MRGKGITYDTGFLTAGGSTHEPFNPDLVQREMQIIHDDLQCNAVRITGGNVDRLEIAATHAAAAGLDVWLSPFTNDLTTDEVLAVLADSAERAERLRELGAEVVLLTGAELGLFTIGFLPGATLNERLALLSAPQRLRALIADVPARINDFLGTAVAVARARFGGKISYASLPFEGVDWTSFDFIATDAGYRSIEVADRYREGIRALVALGKAQGKPVAITEFGCTTHRGAANLGGRSDTIVAWGDDGKPVRLKDAYIRDESEQSTYLRDLLDIFAAEGVDTAFVNTFARYDLPYRSDPREDFDMASFGVVKVFEDRHGQTYPDMPWEPKVAFTTLADYYRRSASEQSRG
;
A
#
# COMPACT_ATOMS: atom_id res chain seq x y z
N MET A 1 -12.40 0.11 -14.31
CA MET A 1 -11.88 0.18 -12.94
C MET A 1 -12.67 1.23 -12.18
N ARG A 2 -13.39 0.85 -11.11
CA ARG A 2 -14.24 1.75 -10.29
C ARG A 2 -13.38 2.60 -9.35
N GLY A 3 -12.54 1.93 -8.55
CA GLY A 3 -11.68 2.59 -7.58
C GLY A 3 -10.34 2.99 -8.19
N LYS A 4 -10.07 4.29 -8.20
CA LYS A 4 -8.83 4.94 -8.63
C LYS A 4 -8.12 5.43 -7.38
N GLY A 5 -7.21 4.62 -6.86
CA GLY A 5 -6.70 4.81 -5.51
C GLY A 5 -5.21 5.07 -5.41
N ILE A 6 -4.84 5.54 -4.24
CA ILE A 6 -3.45 5.65 -3.79
C ILE A 6 -3.36 5.21 -2.33
N THR A 7 -2.25 4.59 -1.94
CA THR A 7 -1.95 4.30 -0.54
C THR A 7 -1.41 5.55 0.15
N TYR A 8 -1.87 5.80 1.37
CA TYR A 8 -1.38 6.87 2.25
C TYR A 8 -0.83 6.28 3.53
N ASP A 9 0.47 6.45 3.75
CA ASP A 9 1.17 5.98 4.95
C ASP A 9 1.01 6.99 6.09
N THR A 10 0.42 6.57 7.21
CA THR A 10 0.31 7.36 8.44
C THR A 10 1.43 7.07 9.44
N GLY A 11 2.34 6.18 9.09
CA GLY A 11 3.47 5.74 9.88
C GLY A 11 3.48 4.23 10.11
N PHE A 12 4.28 3.51 9.32
CA PHE A 12 4.63 2.13 9.60
C PHE A 12 5.74 2.10 10.65
N LEU A 13 5.53 1.31 11.71
CA LEU A 13 6.45 1.26 12.84
C LEU A 13 7.59 0.28 12.54
N THR A 14 8.82 0.79 12.60
CA THR A 14 10.07 0.03 12.44
C THR A 14 10.95 0.20 13.66
N ALA A 15 12.08 -0.53 13.71
CA ALA A 15 13.10 -0.32 14.74
C ALA A 15 13.67 1.11 14.75
N GLY A 16 13.62 1.81 13.61
CA GLY A 16 14.09 3.19 13.45
C GLY A 16 13.07 4.27 13.81
N GLY A 17 11.86 3.87 14.22
CA GLY A 17 10.74 4.79 14.47
C GLY A 17 9.59 4.60 13.50
N SER A 18 8.90 5.68 13.18
CA SER A 18 7.78 5.68 12.23
C SER A 18 8.22 6.19 10.86
N THR A 19 7.68 5.64 9.78
CA THR A 19 7.95 6.08 8.41
C THR A 19 7.36 7.45 8.08
N HIS A 20 6.47 7.97 8.94
CA HIS A 20 5.85 9.29 8.79
C HIS A 20 6.08 10.13 10.05
N GLU A 21 7.18 10.87 10.07
CA GLU A 21 7.50 11.83 11.13
C GLU A 21 8.02 13.15 10.53
N PRO A 22 7.58 14.29 11.08
CA PRO A 22 6.51 14.47 12.07
C PRO A 22 5.12 14.24 11.46
N PHE A 23 4.22 13.59 12.19
CA PHE A 23 2.81 13.47 11.77
C PHE A 23 2.04 14.74 12.14
N ASN A 24 1.59 15.49 11.15
CA ASN A 24 0.84 16.74 11.32
C ASN A 24 -0.57 16.60 10.74
N PRO A 25 -1.64 16.63 11.56
CA PRO A 25 -3.03 16.50 11.09
C PRO A 25 -3.45 17.54 10.05
N ASP A 26 -2.98 18.78 10.15
CA ASP A 26 -3.33 19.83 9.19
C ASP A 26 -2.70 19.56 7.82
N LEU A 27 -1.46 19.04 7.82
CA LEU A 27 -0.79 18.59 6.60
C LEU A 27 -1.55 17.43 5.95
N VAL A 28 -1.92 16.43 6.76
CA VAL A 28 -2.71 15.27 6.30
C VAL A 28 -4.03 15.73 5.67
N GLN A 29 -4.74 16.68 6.29
CA GLN A 29 -5.97 17.24 5.73
C GLN A 29 -5.73 17.83 4.34
N ARG A 30 -4.68 18.62 4.19
CA ARG A 30 -4.34 19.25 2.92
C ARG A 30 -3.94 18.23 1.85
N GLU A 31 -3.21 17.19 2.22
CA GLU A 31 -2.82 16.11 1.33
C GLU A 31 -4.03 15.31 0.84
N MET A 32 -5.03 15.03 1.70
CA MET A 32 -6.28 14.37 1.28
C MET A 32 -7.05 15.19 0.25
N GLN A 33 -7.08 16.52 0.40
CA GLN A 33 -7.67 17.42 -0.60
C GLN A 33 -6.92 17.34 -1.93
N ILE A 34 -5.58 17.38 -1.91
CA ILE A 34 -4.75 17.27 -3.12
C ILE A 34 -4.92 15.90 -3.79
N ILE A 35 -4.99 14.82 -3.01
CA ILE A 35 -5.22 13.48 -3.52
C ILE A 35 -6.57 13.39 -4.26
N HIS A 36 -7.62 14.01 -3.72
CA HIS A 36 -8.92 14.05 -4.36
C HIS A 36 -8.94 15.01 -5.56
N ASP A 37 -8.60 16.29 -5.33
CA ASP A 37 -8.85 17.37 -6.29
C ASP A 37 -7.83 17.40 -7.44
N ASP A 38 -6.55 17.19 -7.13
CA ASP A 38 -5.46 17.38 -8.08
C ASP A 38 -4.96 16.04 -8.64
N LEU A 39 -4.75 15.02 -7.79
CA LEU A 39 -4.35 13.69 -8.23
C LEU A 39 -5.52 12.89 -8.84
N GLN A 40 -6.76 13.34 -8.64
CA GLN A 40 -7.98 12.76 -9.20
C GLN A 40 -8.27 11.32 -8.73
N CYS A 41 -7.83 10.99 -7.52
CA CYS A 41 -8.25 9.77 -6.86
C CYS A 41 -9.70 9.86 -6.38
N ASN A 42 -10.41 8.74 -6.35
CA ASN A 42 -11.70 8.62 -5.69
C ASN A 42 -11.66 7.64 -4.51
N ALA A 43 -10.52 7.04 -4.24
CA ALA A 43 -10.31 6.13 -3.12
C ALA A 43 -8.91 6.32 -2.53
N VAL A 44 -8.76 6.09 -1.23
CA VAL A 44 -7.47 6.08 -0.56
C VAL A 44 -7.38 4.88 0.38
N ARG A 45 -6.26 4.13 0.31
CA ARG A 45 -5.91 3.12 1.31
C ARG A 45 -5.06 3.79 2.37
N ILE A 46 -5.61 3.93 3.57
CA ILE A 46 -4.91 4.52 4.70
C ILE A 46 -4.29 3.40 5.52
N THR A 47 -2.97 3.42 5.62
CA THR A 47 -2.18 2.35 6.24
C THR A 47 -1.23 2.89 7.31
N GLY A 48 -0.92 2.06 8.30
CA GLY A 48 -0.01 2.38 9.40
C GLY A 48 -0.27 1.56 10.65
N GLY A 49 0.61 1.71 11.64
CA GLY A 49 0.56 0.95 12.89
C GLY A 49 -0.10 1.68 14.06
N ASN A 50 -0.44 2.96 13.92
CA ASN A 50 -1.06 3.77 14.98
C ASN A 50 -2.52 4.07 14.62
N VAL A 51 -3.46 3.53 15.41
CA VAL A 51 -4.91 3.63 15.14
C VAL A 51 -5.45 5.06 15.22
N ASP A 52 -4.88 5.93 16.06
CA ASP A 52 -5.29 7.34 16.14
C ASP A 52 -4.92 8.09 14.85
N ARG A 53 -3.73 7.85 14.32
CA ARG A 53 -3.29 8.42 13.04
C ARG A 53 -4.11 7.90 11.87
N LEU A 54 -4.47 6.61 11.90
CA LEU A 54 -5.38 6.01 10.90
C LEU A 54 -6.74 6.72 10.91
N GLU A 55 -7.35 6.93 12.09
CA GLU A 55 -8.64 7.61 12.22
C GLU A 55 -8.59 9.07 11.76
N ILE A 56 -7.54 9.82 12.14
CA ILE A 56 -7.34 11.21 11.69
C ILE A 56 -7.28 11.29 10.16
N ALA A 57 -6.43 10.47 9.53
CA ALA A 57 -6.30 10.46 8.09
C ALA A 57 -7.58 10.01 7.38
N ALA A 58 -8.27 8.98 7.92
CA ALA A 58 -9.54 8.49 7.40
C ALA A 58 -10.66 9.54 7.48
N THR A 59 -10.70 10.30 8.58
CA THR A 59 -11.66 11.39 8.74
C THR A 59 -11.44 12.48 7.70
N HIS A 60 -10.19 12.89 7.47
CA HIS A 60 -9.87 13.90 6.45
C HIS A 60 -10.13 13.39 5.03
N ALA A 61 -9.83 12.11 4.76
CA ALA A 61 -10.12 11.48 3.47
C ALA A 61 -11.63 11.45 3.17
N ALA A 62 -12.44 11.02 4.12
CA ALA A 62 -13.89 11.02 4.01
C ALA A 62 -14.46 12.43 3.80
N ALA A 63 -13.94 13.42 4.53
CA ALA A 63 -14.33 14.82 4.37
C ALA A 63 -13.95 15.40 3.00
N ALA A 64 -12.87 14.91 2.38
CA ALA A 64 -12.47 15.25 1.02
C ALA A 64 -13.28 14.51 -0.07
N GLY A 65 -14.16 13.56 0.30
CA GLY A 65 -14.98 12.79 -0.66
C GLY A 65 -14.34 11.53 -1.20
N LEU A 66 -13.28 11.03 -0.55
CA LEU A 66 -12.61 9.79 -0.93
C LEU A 66 -13.28 8.56 -0.28
N ASP A 67 -13.44 7.46 -1.03
CA ASP A 67 -13.72 6.14 -0.48
C ASP A 67 -12.51 5.72 0.40
N VAL A 68 -12.78 5.35 1.65
CA VAL A 68 -11.72 5.03 2.64
C VAL A 68 -11.51 3.52 2.71
N TRP A 69 -10.29 3.04 2.42
CA TRP A 69 -9.85 1.69 2.73
C TRP A 69 -8.96 1.75 3.96
N LEU A 70 -9.55 1.49 5.14
CA LEU A 70 -8.83 1.53 6.42
C LEU A 70 -8.04 0.24 6.60
N SER A 71 -6.72 0.36 6.65
CA SER A 71 -5.77 -0.76 6.58
C SER A 71 -4.77 -0.70 7.74
N PRO A 72 -5.11 -1.21 8.95
CA PRO A 72 -4.11 -1.33 9.99
C PRO A 72 -2.99 -2.25 9.51
N PHE A 73 -1.75 -1.74 9.52
CA PHE A 73 -0.57 -2.46 9.09
C PHE A 73 0.49 -2.39 10.18
N THR A 74 0.60 -3.47 10.92
CA THR A 74 1.47 -3.60 12.08
C THR A 74 2.67 -4.49 11.79
N ASN A 75 3.71 -4.38 12.60
CA ASN A 75 4.93 -5.14 12.48
C ASN A 75 5.32 -5.75 13.83
N ASP A 76 5.82 -6.99 13.80
CA ASP A 76 6.35 -7.72 14.94
C ASP A 76 5.37 -7.85 16.14
N LEU A 77 4.06 -7.80 15.87
CA LEU A 77 3.04 -8.11 16.84
C LEU A 77 2.70 -9.61 16.83
N THR A 78 2.23 -10.10 17.97
CA THR A 78 1.59 -11.40 18.09
C THR A 78 0.17 -11.37 17.48
N THR A 79 -0.40 -12.53 17.22
CA THR A 79 -1.79 -12.65 16.72
C THR A 79 -2.81 -11.98 17.65
N ASP A 80 -2.65 -12.08 18.97
CA ASP A 80 -3.57 -11.48 19.94
C ASP A 80 -3.49 -9.94 19.92
N GLU A 81 -2.27 -9.39 19.81
CA GLU A 81 -2.06 -7.95 19.66
C GLU A 81 -2.62 -7.43 18.33
N VAL A 82 -2.48 -8.17 17.23
CA VAL A 82 -3.10 -7.82 15.93
C VAL A 82 -4.62 -7.79 16.05
N LEU A 83 -5.24 -8.77 16.73
CA LEU A 83 -6.69 -8.78 16.96
C LEU A 83 -7.16 -7.58 17.81
N ALA A 84 -6.36 -7.14 18.79
CA ALA A 84 -6.67 -5.95 19.58
C ALA A 84 -6.65 -4.66 18.74
N VAL A 85 -5.62 -4.50 17.90
CA VAL A 85 -5.52 -3.39 16.92
C VAL A 85 -6.69 -3.41 15.93
N LEU A 86 -7.05 -4.60 15.42
CA LEU A 86 -8.17 -4.76 14.50
C LEU A 86 -9.51 -4.39 15.16
N ALA A 87 -9.72 -4.79 16.43
CA ALA A 87 -10.93 -4.46 17.16
C ALA A 87 -11.14 -2.95 17.30
N ASP A 88 -10.10 -2.21 17.71
CA ASP A 88 -10.12 -0.75 17.81
C ASP A 88 -10.32 -0.10 16.41
N SER A 89 -9.60 -0.59 15.39
CA SER A 89 -9.76 -0.11 14.02
C SER A 89 -11.18 -0.33 13.48
N ALA A 90 -11.81 -1.45 13.81
CA ALA A 90 -13.17 -1.77 13.38
C ALA A 90 -14.22 -0.83 14.02
N GLU A 91 -14.07 -0.48 15.31
CA GLU A 91 -14.93 0.49 16.00
C GLU A 91 -14.79 1.89 15.39
N ARG A 92 -13.57 2.30 15.04
CA ARG A 92 -13.29 3.58 14.37
C ARG A 92 -13.85 3.61 12.94
N ALA A 93 -13.69 2.53 12.19
CA ALA A 93 -14.28 2.37 10.86
C ALA A 93 -15.82 2.48 10.90
N GLU A 94 -16.46 1.89 11.92
CA GLU A 94 -17.91 1.98 12.07
C GLU A 94 -18.37 3.41 12.36
N ARG A 95 -17.68 4.14 13.24
CA ARG A 95 -18.00 5.56 13.48
C ARG A 95 -17.95 6.40 12.19
N LEU A 96 -16.93 6.19 11.35
CA LEU A 96 -16.81 6.87 10.06
C LEU A 96 -17.96 6.50 9.11
N ARG A 97 -18.31 5.20 9.05
CA ARG A 97 -19.41 4.71 8.22
C ARG A 97 -20.77 5.29 8.67
N GLU A 98 -21.01 5.36 9.97
CA GLU A 98 -22.23 5.96 10.54
C GLU A 98 -22.35 7.45 10.24
N LEU A 99 -21.22 8.14 10.06
CA LEU A 99 -21.17 9.53 9.60
C LEU A 99 -21.38 9.68 8.09
N GLY A 100 -21.56 8.56 7.36
CA GLY A 100 -21.89 8.55 5.94
C GLY A 100 -20.69 8.34 5.02
N ALA A 101 -19.51 8.00 5.54
CA ALA A 101 -18.35 7.67 4.71
C ALA A 101 -18.47 6.27 4.09
N GLU A 102 -18.02 6.11 2.84
CA GLU A 102 -17.80 4.80 2.23
C GLU A 102 -16.50 4.20 2.78
N VAL A 103 -16.63 3.16 3.60
CA VAL A 103 -15.49 2.55 4.29
C VAL A 103 -15.38 1.05 3.96
N VAL A 104 -14.17 0.62 3.60
CA VAL A 104 -13.77 -0.79 3.55
C VAL A 104 -12.70 -1.00 4.62
N LEU A 105 -12.89 -1.96 5.51
CA LEU A 105 -11.89 -2.33 6.53
C LEU A 105 -11.07 -3.51 6.04
N LEU A 106 -9.75 -3.36 5.98
CA LEU A 106 -8.84 -4.48 5.80
C LEU A 106 -8.54 -5.11 7.17
N THR A 107 -8.73 -6.42 7.30
CA THR A 107 -8.50 -7.16 8.55
C THR A 107 -7.02 -7.33 8.88
N GLY A 108 -6.15 -6.76 8.06
CA GLY A 108 -4.71 -6.76 8.12
C GLY A 108 -4.08 -6.74 6.73
N ALA A 109 -2.77 -6.68 6.69
CA ALA A 109 -1.98 -6.71 5.47
C ALA A 109 -0.75 -7.62 5.68
N GLU A 110 -0.48 -8.52 4.73
CA GLU A 110 0.71 -9.36 4.67
C GLU A 110 1.05 -10.07 6.02
N LEU A 111 0.03 -10.49 6.78
CA LEU A 111 0.19 -11.01 8.13
C LEU A 111 1.16 -12.21 8.19
N GLY A 112 1.20 -13.02 7.14
CA GLY A 112 2.12 -14.16 7.05
C GLY A 112 3.58 -13.75 7.20
N LEU A 113 3.93 -12.54 6.78
CA LEU A 113 5.27 -11.97 6.83
C LEU A 113 5.49 -11.06 8.05
N PHE A 114 4.53 -10.16 8.32
CA PHE A 114 4.71 -9.08 9.29
C PHE A 114 4.31 -9.45 10.73
N THR A 115 3.50 -10.50 10.92
CA THR A 115 3.04 -10.93 12.24
C THR A 115 3.90 -12.09 12.76
N ILE A 116 4.23 -12.05 14.05
CA ILE A 116 4.94 -13.15 14.73
C ILE A 116 4.03 -14.39 14.76
N GLY A 117 4.61 -15.53 14.38
CA GLY A 117 3.92 -16.80 14.55
C GLY A 117 3.56 -17.51 13.23
N PHE A 118 3.55 -16.86 12.06
CA PHE A 118 3.28 -17.53 10.77
C PHE A 118 4.57 -18.05 10.11
N LEU A 119 5.56 -17.20 9.93
CA LEU A 119 6.91 -17.61 9.53
C LEU A 119 7.86 -17.61 10.73
N PRO A 120 8.93 -18.44 10.73
CA PRO A 120 9.95 -18.39 11.76
C PRO A 120 10.70 -17.05 11.75
N GLY A 121 10.93 -16.52 12.94
CA GLY A 121 11.66 -15.25 13.15
C GLY A 121 10.94 -14.35 14.15
N ALA A 122 11.67 -13.82 15.13
CA ALA A 122 11.13 -12.91 16.13
C ALA A 122 10.98 -11.48 15.60
N THR A 123 11.76 -11.12 14.57
CA THR A 123 11.75 -9.81 13.94
C THR A 123 11.39 -9.90 12.45
N LEU A 124 10.87 -8.81 11.90
CA LEU A 124 10.61 -8.70 10.47
C LEU A 124 11.86 -8.98 9.62
N ASN A 125 13.01 -8.46 10.02
CA ASN A 125 14.27 -8.67 9.29
C ASN A 125 14.63 -10.15 9.17
N GLU A 126 14.41 -10.94 10.23
CA GLU A 126 14.64 -12.39 10.20
C GLU A 126 13.66 -13.09 9.23
N ARG A 127 12.40 -12.67 9.20
CA ARG A 127 11.40 -13.22 8.28
C ARG A 127 11.62 -12.79 6.84
N LEU A 128 12.02 -11.54 6.58
CA LEU A 128 12.40 -11.05 5.25
C LEU A 128 13.62 -11.79 4.68
N ALA A 129 14.58 -12.16 5.53
CA ALA A 129 15.75 -12.95 5.11
C ALA A 129 15.35 -14.31 4.50
N LEU A 130 14.20 -14.88 4.88
CA LEU A 130 13.70 -16.13 4.31
C LEU A 130 13.30 -15.98 2.84
N LEU A 131 12.84 -14.79 2.42
CA LEU A 131 12.47 -14.51 1.02
C LEU A 131 13.67 -14.62 0.07
N SER A 132 14.88 -14.42 0.59
CA SER A 132 16.13 -14.57 -0.16
C SER A 132 16.61 -16.03 -0.28
N ALA A 133 15.91 -16.99 0.36
CA ALA A 133 16.23 -18.41 0.38
C ALA A 133 15.05 -19.27 -0.13
N PRO A 134 14.76 -19.30 -1.45
CA PRO A 134 13.52 -19.87 -2.01
C PRO A 134 13.27 -21.34 -1.65
N GLN A 135 14.32 -22.15 -1.54
CA GLN A 135 14.19 -23.56 -1.17
C GLN A 135 13.75 -23.73 0.28
N ARG A 136 14.34 -22.95 1.20
CA ARG A 136 13.98 -22.93 2.62
C ARG A 136 12.56 -22.38 2.80
N LEU A 137 12.24 -21.29 2.09
CA LEU A 137 10.93 -20.68 2.13
C LEU A 137 9.84 -21.68 1.71
N ARG A 138 10.02 -22.42 0.62
CA ARG A 138 9.04 -23.43 0.15
C ARG A 138 8.69 -24.49 1.20
N ALA A 139 9.65 -24.90 2.00
CA ALA A 139 9.40 -25.85 3.08
C ALA A 139 8.61 -25.23 4.24
N LEU A 140 8.81 -23.91 4.50
CA LEU A 140 8.19 -23.20 5.62
C LEU A 140 6.77 -22.70 5.31
N ILE A 141 6.47 -22.40 4.05
CA ILE A 141 5.16 -21.85 3.66
C ILE A 141 4.08 -22.92 3.48
N ALA A 142 4.40 -24.21 3.56
CA ALA A 142 3.43 -25.29 3.32
C ALA A 142 2.22 -25.22 4.26
N ASP A 143 2.43 -24.87 5.53
CA ASP A 143 1.40 -24.79 6.57
C ASP A 143 0.83 -23.37 6.76
N VAL A 144 1.41 -22.37 6.08
CA VAL A 144 0.98 -20.97 6.23
C VAL A 144 -0.48 -20.78 5.83
N PRO A 145 -0.99 -21.33 4.69
CA PRO A 145 -2.39 -21.16 4.30
C PRO A 145 -3.38 -21.63 5.37
N ALA A 146 -3.16 -22.77 5.99
CA ALA A 146 -4.05 -23.30 7.03
C ALA A 146 -4.08 -22.36 8.25
N ARG A 147 -2.90 -21.90 8.71
CA ARG A 147 -2.76 -21.04 9.89
C ARG A 147 -3.29 -19.63 9.66
N ILE A 148 -3.05 -19.08 8.48
CA ILE A 148 -3.58 -17.75 8.10
C ILE A 148 -5.11 -17.82 8.03
N ASN A 149 -5.70 -18.83 7.41
CA ASN A 149 -7.15 -18.94 7.29
C ASN A 149 -7.84 -19.16 8.63
N ASP A 150 -7.24 -19.93 9.53
CA ASP A 150 -7.74 -20.08 10.91
C ASP A 150 -7.72 -18.73 11.65
N PHE A 151 -6.63 -17.99 11.58
CA PHE A 151 -6.52 -16.65 12.14
C PHE A 151 -7.52 -15.67 11.49
N LEU A 152 -7.61 -15.64 10.16
CA LEU A 152 -8.52 -14.76 9.44
C LEU A 152 -9.99 -15.03 9.76
N GLY A 153 -10.36 -16.29 10.05
CA GLY A 153 -11.68 -16.62 10.58
C GLY A 153 -12.00 -15.88 11.89
N THR A 154 -11.04 -15.86 12.82
CA THR A 154 -11.14 -15.08 14.07
C THR A 154 -11.15 -13.57 13.81
N ALA A 155 -10.27 -13.07 12.94
CA ALA A 155 -10.19 -11.65 12.57
C ALA A 155 -11.50 -11.15 11.94
N VAL A 156 -12.11 -11.94 11.06
CA VAL A 156 -13.43 -11.64 10.47
C VAL A 156 -14.51 -11.55 11.55
N ALA A 157 -14.52 -12.48 12.50
CA ALA A 157 -15.49 -12.46 13.60
C ALA A 157 -15.33 -11.20 14.47
N VAL A 158 -14.09 -10.82 14.79
CA VAL A 158 -13.77 -9.58 15.54
C VAL A 158 -14.23 -8.34 14.79
N ALA A 159 -13.94 -8.25 13.48
CA ALA A 159 -14.34 -7.13 12.63
C ALA A 159 -15.88 -7.04 12.51
N ARG A 160 -16.56 -8.14 12.18
CA ARG A 160 -18.02 -8.16 11.98
C ARG A 160 -18.82 -7.89 13.25
N ALA A 161 -18.25 -8.17 14.44
CA ALA A 161 -18.89 -7.81 15.70
C ALA A 161 -18.94 -6.29 15.97
N ARG A 162 -18.15 -5.49 15.24
CA ARG A 162 -17.95 -4.05 15.47
C ARG A 162 -18.21 -3.18 14.23
N PHE A 163 -18.11 -3.74 13.04
CA PHE A 163 -18.18 -3.02 11.78
C PHE A 163 -19.18 -3.66 10.82
N GLY A 164 -20.18 -2.88 10.42
CA GLY A 164 -21.25 -3.29 9.51
C GLY A 164 -20.94 -3.08 8.02
N GLY A 165 -19.78 -2.46 7.69
CA GLY A 165 -19.37 -2.19 6.32
C GLY A 165 -18.66 -3.38 5.64
N LYS A 166 -18.05 -3.12 4.49
CA LYS A 166 -17.32 -4.12 3.69
C LYS A 166 -15.96 -4.41 4.29
N ILE A 167 -15.54 -5.68 4.28
CA ILE A 167 -14.22 -6.11 4.74
C ILE A 167 -13.43 -6.83 3.66
N SER A 168 -12.10 -6.74 3.73
CA SER A 168 -11.17 -7.53 2.94
C SER A 168 -9.88 -7.79 3.73
N TYR A 169 -8.87 -8.33 3.05
CA TYR A 169 -7.54 -8.59 3.56
C TYR A 169 -6.50 -8.33 2.47
N ALA A 170 -5.44 -7.58 2.75
CA ALA A 170 -4.37 -7.32 1.80
C ALA A 170 -3.36 -8.48 1.81
N SER A 171 -3.47 -9.40 0.85
CA SER A 171 -2.80 -10.69 0.89
C SER A 171 -1.51 -10.76 0.09
N LEU A 172 -0.62 -11.64 0.53
CA LEU A 172 0.47 -12.18 -0.29
C LEU A 172 0.06 -13.51 -0.95
N PRO A 173 0.56 -13.84 -2.15
CA PRO A 173 0.14 -15.04 -2.88
C PRO A 173 0.37 -16.36 -2.13
N PHE A 174 1.41 -16.45 -1.30
CA PHE A 174 1.74 -17.67 -0.55
C PHE A 174 0.82 -17.93 0.65
N GLU A 175 0.01 -16.94 1.04
CA GLU A 175 -0.91 -17.05 2.16
C GLU A 175 -2.15 -17.91 1.85
N GLY A 176 -2.48 -18.08 0.58
CA GLY A 176 -3.53 -18.98 0.13
C GLY A 176 -4.89 -18.72 0.78
N VAL A 177 -5.33 -17.46 0.79
CA VAL A 177 -6.50 -16.98 1.53
C VAL A 177 -7.81 -17.61 1.02
N ASP A 178 -8.65 -18.06 1.96
CA ASP A 178 -10.07 -18.36 1.71
C ASP A 178 -10.89 -17.07 1.75
N TRP A 179 -11.36 -16.65 0.60
CA TRP A 179 -12.10 -15.40 0.42
C TRP A 179 -13.58 -15.48 0.77
N THR A 180 -14.09 -16.64 1.19
CA THR A 180 -15.53 -16.87 1.40
C THR A 180 -16.18 -15.82 2.29
N SER A 181 -15.51 -15.41 3.38
CA SER A 181 -16.03 -14.47 4.39
C SER A 181 -15.78 -13.00 4.08
N PHE A 182 -15.06 -12.69 2.99
CA PHE A 182 -14.69 -11.33 2.59
C PHE A 182 -15.58 -10.78 1.48
N ASP A 183 -15.66 -9.46 1.37
CA ASP A 183 -16.45 -8.76 0.34
C ASP A 183 -15.64 -8.47 -0.93
N PHE A 184 -14.31 -8.46 -0.83
CA PHE A 184 -13.37 -8.31 -1.94
C PHE A 184 -12.31 -9.41 -1.89
N ILE A 185 -11.75 -9.74 -3.06
CA ILE A 185 -10.46 -10.41 -3.16
C ILE A 185 -9.41 -9.32 -3.32
N ALA A 186 -8.42 -9.24 -2.43
CA ALA A 186 -7.44 -8.17 -2.48
C ALA A 186 -6.00 -8.69 -2.29
N THR A 187 -5.04 -8.04 -2.96
CA THR A 187 -3.63 -8.46 -2.91
C THR A 187 -2.68 -7.28 -2.95
N ASP A 188 -1.62 -7.34 -2.13
CA ASP A 188 -0.47 -6.43 -2.17
C ASP A 188 0.58 -6.86 -3.22
N ALA A 189 0.35 -7.96 -3.94
CA ALA A 189 1.24 -8.47 -4.97
C ALA A 189 1.01 -7.86 -6.37
N GLY A 190 0.65 -6.59 -6.45
CA GLY A 190 0.45 -5.87 -7.72
C GLY A 190 1.73 -5.45 -8.43
N TYR A 191 2.88 -5.90 -7.97
CA TYR A 191 4.18 -5.53 -8.51
C TYR A 191 4.61 -6.44 -9.65
N ARG A 192 5.12 -5.84 -10.75
CA ARG A 192 5.71 -6.56 -11.88
C ARG A 192 7.23 -6.42 -11.86
N SER A 193 7.93 -7.52 -11.68
CA SER A 193 9.39 -7.58 -11.91
C SER A 193 9.70 -8.27 -13.24
N ILE A 194 10.96 -8.19 -13.68
CA ILE A 194 11.40 -8.83 -14.91
C ILE A 194 11.21 -10.36 -14.88
N GLU A 195 11.32 -10.98 -13.69
CA GLU A 195 11.18 -12.43 -13.53
C GLU A 195 9.75 -12.93 -13.76
N VAL A 196 8.75 -12.03 -13.64
CA VAL A 196 7.34 -12.38 -13.81
C VAL A 196 6.67 -11.66 -14.97
N ALA A 197 7.38 -10.80 -15.69
CA ALA A 197 6.84 -9.92 -16.73
C ALA A 197 5.99 -10.68 -17.76
N ASP A 198 6.49 -11.80 -18.26
CA ASP A 198 5.82 -12.60 -19.31
C ASP A 198 4.49 -13.23 -18.87
N ARG A 199 4.33 -13.51 -17.56
CA ARG A 199 3.14 -14.16 -16.98
C ARG A 199 2.30 -13.21 -16.09
N TYR A 200 2.77 -11.98 -15.89
CA TYR A 200 2.14 -11.05 -14.96
C TYR A 200 0.67 -10.77 -15.30
N ARG A 201 0.41 -10.45 -16.58
CA ARG A 201 -0.95 -10.18 -17.05
C ARG A 201 -1.87 -11.39 -16.90
N GLU A 202 -1.35 -12.59 -17.13
CA GLU A 202 -2.09 -13.84 -16.93
C GLU A 202 -2.42 -14.07 -15.45
N GLY A 203 -1.50 -13.74 -14.54
CA GLY A 203 -1.75 -13.77 -13.10
C GLY A 203 -2.89 -12.83 -12.68
N ILE A 204 -2.91 -11.58 -13.18
CA ILE A 204 -4.00 -10.64 -12.92
C ILE A 204 -5.33 -11.18 -13.47
N ARG A 205 -5.32 -11.73 -14.70
CA ARG A 205 -6.52 -12.34 -15.30
C ARG A 205 -7.05 -13.51 -14.46
N ALA A 206 -6.18 -14.36 -13.96
CA ALA A 206 -6.55 -15.48 -13.09
C ALA A 206 -7.18 -15.00 -11.77
N LEU A 207 -6.62 -13.96 -11.17
CA LEU A 207 -7.17 -13.34 -9.96
C LEU A 207 -8.58 -12.77 -10.20
N VAL A 208 -8.77 -12.04 -11.30
CA VAL A 208 -10.09 -11.51 -11.69
C VAL A 208 -11.08 -12.63 -12.00
N ALA A 209 -10.63 -13.71 -12.64
CA ALA A 209 -11.47 -14.90 -12.90
C ALA A 209 -11.92 -15.56 -11.60
N LEU A 210 -11.04 -15.65 -10.59
CA LEU A 210 -11.39 -16.13 -9.24
C LEU A 210 -12.46 -15.23 -8.61
N GLY A 211 -12.29 -13.90 -8.70
CA GLY A 211 -13.27 -12.93 -8.21
C GLY A 211 -14.65 -13.13 -8.86
N LYS A 212 -14.69 -13.24 -10.19
CA LYS A 212 -15.92 -13.50 -10.93
C LYS A 212 -16.60 -14.82 -10.52
N ALA A 213 -15.81 -15.89 -10.31
CA ALA A 213 -16.33 -17.18 -9.89
C ALA A 213 -16.96 -17.13 -8.47
N GLN A 214 -16.50 -16.23 -7.62
CA GLN A 214 -17.02 -16.03 -6.27
C GLN A 214 -18.01 -14.87 -6.15
N GLY A 215 -18.30 -14.16 -7.24
CA GLY A 215 -19.15 -12.98 -7.24
C GLY A 215 -18.57 -11.78 -6.48
N LYS A 216 -17.24 -11.69 -6.40
CA LYS A 216 -16.52 -10.67 -5.62
C LYS A 216 -15.67 -9.76 -6.52
N PRO A 217 -15.68 -8.45 -6.28
CA PRO A 217 -14.74 -7.54 -6.95
C PRO A 217 -13.31 -7.81 -6.49
N VAL A 218 -12.35 -7.48 -7.37
CA VAL A 218 -10.91 -7.67 -7.11
C VAL A 218 -10.25 -6.32 -6.92
N ALA A 219 -9.44 -6.20 -5.86
CA ALA A 219 -8.62 -5.04 -5.58
C ALA A 219 -7.13 -5.39 -5.63
N ILE A 220 -6.35 -4.52 -6.27
CA ILE A 220 -4.89 -4.50 -6.15
C ILE A 220 -4.57 -3.43 -5.11
N THR A 221 -4.21 -3.86 -3.91
CA THR A 221 -4.02 -2.98 -2.77
C THR A 221 -2.65 -2.30 -2.73
N GLU A 222 -1.66 -2.86 -3.45
CA GLU A 222 -0.37 -2.22 -3.67
C GLU A 222 0.20 -2.54 -5.04
N PHE A 223 0.71 -1.51 -5.74
CA PHE A 223 1.56 -1.65 -6.92
C PHE A 223 2.38 -0.38 -7.13
N GLY A 224 3.54 -0.51 -7.73
CA GLY A 224 4.42 0.62 -8.03
C GLY A 224 5.87 0.20 -8.24
N CYS A 225 6.73 1.16 -8.49
CA CYS A 225 8.18 1.03 -8.40
C CYS A 225 8.78 2.37 -7.95
N THR A 226 10.05 2.36 -7.55
CA THR A 226 10.78 3.54 -7.10
C THR A 226 11.32 4.36 -8.28
N THR A 227 12.06 5.45 -8.00
CA THR A 227 12.42 6.48 -8.99
C THR A 227 13.87 6.42 -9.48
N HIS A 228 14.51 5.24 -9.45
CA HIS A 228 15.82 5.05 -10.06
C HIS A 228 15.72 4.23 -11.36
N ARG A 229 16.67 4.45 -12.26
CA ARG A 229 16.77 3.67 -13.51
C ARG A 229 16.92 2.19 -13.22
N GLY A 230 16.10 1.34 -13.83
CA GLY A 230 16.03 -0.09 -13.61
C GLY A 230 15.06 -0.53 -12.50
N ALA A 231 14.40 0.39 -11.81
CA ALA A 231 13.41 0.10 -10.76
C ALA A 231 12.25 -0.75 -11.28
N ALA A 232 11.79 -0.50 -12.50
CA ALA A 232 10.73 -1.27 -13.16
C ALA A 232 11.06 -2.77 -13.31
N ASN A 233 12.33 -3.12 -13.42
CA ASN A 233 12.76 -4.53 -13.49
C ASN A 233 12.71 -5.23 -12.12
N LEU A 234 12.79 -4.48 -11.04
CA LEU A 234 12.79 -4.98 -9.68
C LEU A 234 11.37 -5.04 -9.07
N GLY A 235 10.46 -4.19 -9.55
CA GLY A 235 9.10 -4.10 -9.03
C GLY A 235 9.09 -3.76 -7.54
N GLY A 236 8.42 -4.58 -6.72
CA GLY A 236 8.32 -4.38 -5.27
C GLY A 236 9.65 -4.40 -4.49
N ARG A 237 10.74 -4.88 -5.12
CA ARG A 237 12.09 -4.88 -4.50
C ARG A 237 12.93 -3.66 -4.89
N SER A 238 12.36 -2.68 -5.56
CA SER A 238 13.11 -1.54 -6.09
C SER A 238 13.61 -0.58 -5.00
N ASP A 239 13.09 -0.66 -3.78
CA ASP A 239 13.53 0.10 -2.59
C ASP A 239 14.78 -0.49 -1.90
N THR A 240 15.20 -1.69 -2.25
CA THR A 240 16.32 -2.40 -1.62
C THR A 240 17.69 -1.75 -1.84
N ILE A 241 17.74 -0.59 -2.48
CA ILE A 241 18.96 0.16 -2.80
C ILE A 241 19.51 0.99 -1.64
N VAL A 242 18.79 1.10 -0.52
CA VAL A 242 19.22 1.84 0.68
C VAL A 242 20.06 0.98 1.59
N ALA A 243 21.18 1.54 2.09
CA ALA A 243 21.91 1.02 3.23
C ALA A 243 21.33 1.68 4.49
N TRP A 244 20.81 0.84 5.39
CA TRP A 244 20.22 1.28 6.65
C TRP A 244 21.23 1.18 7.80
N GLY A 245 21.18 2.13 8.72
CA GLY A 245 21.95 2.10 9.96
C GLY A 245 21.36 1.15 11.01
N ASP A 246 22.09 0.92 12.07
CA ASP A 246 21.64 0.10 13.20
C ASP A 246 20.43 0.73 13.92
N ASP A 247 20.26 2.03 13.78
CA ASP A 247 19.12 2.80 14.27
C ASP A 247 17.89 2.75 13.35
N GLY A 248 17.96 1.98 12.25
CA GLY A 248 16.90 1.84 11.27
C GLY A 248 16.68 3.06 10.36
N LYS A 249 17.62 4.03 10.36
CA LYS A 249 17.56 5.21 9.48
C LYS A 249 18.38 5.00 8.20
N PRO A 250 17.99 5.63 7.08
CA PRO A 250 18.76 5.56 5.83
C PRO A 250 20.10 6.28 6.00
N VAL A 251 21.21 5.62 5.64
CA VAL A 251 22.56 6.17 5.73
C VAL A 251 23.08 6.64 4.38
N ARG A 252 22.91 5.82 3.36
CA ARG A 252 23.33 6.11 1.97
C ARG A 252 22.70 5.12 1.01
N LEU A 253 22.73 5.43 -0.26
CA LEU A 253 22.46 4.45 -1.31
C LEU A 253 23.63 3.47 -1.44
N LYS A 254 23.32 2.19 -1.66
CA LYS A 254 24.30 1.09 -1.75
C LYS A 254 25.29 1.26 -2.91
N ASP A 255 24.83 1.89 -4.00
CA ASP A 255 25.63 2.13 -5.20
C ASP A 255 25.29 3.50 -5.84
N ALA A 256 25.91 3.83 -6.96
CA ALA A 256 25.59 5.02 -7.76
C ALA A 256 24.34 4.70 -8.62
N TYR A 257 23.22 5.29 -8.25
CA TYR A 257 21.97 5.18 -9.01
C TYR A 257 21.69 6.47 -9.78
N ILE A 258 20.91 6.36 -10.82
CA ILE A 258 20.48 7.49 -11.66
C ILE A 258 18.97 7.66 -11.46
N ARG A 259 18.53 8.84 -11.04
CA ARG A 259 17.10 9.17 -10.93
C ARG A 259 16.43 9.07 -12.29
N ASP A 260 15.28 8.41 -12.32
CA ASP A 260 14.45 8.24 -13.53
C ASP A 260 12.96 8.21 -13.17
N GLU A 261 12.38 9.41 -12.98
CA GLU A 261 10.96 9.56 -12.70
C GLU A 261 10.08 9.14 -13.90
N SER A 262 10.63 9.19 -15.11
CA SER A 262 9.91 8.77 -16.33
C SER A 262 9.71 7.26 -16.37
N GLU A 263 10.66 6.48 -15.85
CA GLU A 263 10.53 5.03 -15.72
C GLU A 263 9.41 4.67 -14.74
N GLN A 264 9.37 5.31 -13.55
CA GLN A 264 8.29 5.14 -12.59
C GLN A 264 6.93 5.46 -13.21
N SER A 265 6.82 6.60 -13.87
CA SER A 265 5.59 7.06 -14.54
C SER A 265 5.10 6.07 -15.59
N THR A 266 5.99 5.58 -16.46
CA THR A 266 5.66 4.59 -17.48
C THR A 266 5.21 3.27 -16.87
N TYR A 267 5.90 2.80 -15.85
CA TYR A 267 5.56 1.57 -15.14
C TYR A 267 4.15 1.63 -14.53
N LEU A 268 3.80 2.73 -13.85
CA LEU A 268 2.48 2.90 -13.24
C LEU A 268 1.38 2.88 -14.29
N ARG A 269 1.56 3.60 -15.40
CA ARG A 269 0.59 3.62 -16.50
C ARG A 269 0.38 2.24 -17.10
N ASP A 270 1.48 1.51 -17.40
CA ASP A 270 1.42 0.19 -18.00
C ASP A 270 0.67 -0.81 -17.11
N LEU A 271 0.85 -0.74 -15.78
CA LEU A 271 0.12 -1.60 -14.85
C LEU A 271 -1.36 -1.22 -14.77
N LEU A 272 -1.69 0.07 -14.72
CA LEU A 272 -3.08 0.54 -14.73
C LEU A 272 -3.81 0.11 -16.01
N ASP A 273 -3.14 0.14 -17.16
CA ASP A 273 -3.70 -0.35 -18.42
C ASP A 273 -3.99 -1.87 -18.37
N ILE A 274 -3.10 -2.65 -17.75
CA ILE A 274 -3.32 -4.09 -17.53
C ILE A 274 -4.53 -4.29 -16.60
N PHE A 275 -4.59 -3.59 -15.47
CA PHE A 275 -5.67 -3.73 -14.49
C PHE A 275 -7.03 -3.37 -15.10
N ALA A 276 -7.10 -2.27 -15.82
CA ALA A 276 -8.32 -1.84 -16.51
C ALA A 276 -8.77 -2.87 -17.56
N ALA A 277 -7.83 -3.37 -18.39
CA ALA A 277 -8.12 -4.33 -19.46
C ALA A 277 -8.55 -5.70 -18.92
N GLU A 278 -8.01 -6.16 -17.80
CA GLU A 278 -8.38 -7.45 -17.21
C GLU A 278 -9.62 -7.36 -16.28
N GLY A 279 -10.08 -6.15 -15.94
CA GLY A 279 -11.30 -5.93 -15.16
C GLY A 279 -11.09 -5.92 -13.64
N VAL A 280 -9.94 -5.46 -13.17
CA VAL A 280 -9.72 -5.11 -11.76
C VAL A 280 -10.70 -4.01 -11.36
N ASP A 281 -11.36 -4.15 -10.20
CA ASP A 281 -12.34 -3.19 -9.71
C ASP A 281 -11.67 -1.94 -9.13
N THR A 282 -10.68 -2.12 -8.25
CA THR A 282 -10.01 -1.04 -7.52
C THR A 282 -8.50 -1.29 -7.50
N ALA A 283 -7.68 -0.25 -7.67
CA ALA A 283 -6.23 -0.36 -7.55
C ALA A 283 -5.65 0.84 -6.81
N PHE A 284 -4.67 0.56 -5.93
CA PHE A 284 -4.00 1.56 -5.11
C PHE A 284 -2.52 1.63 -5.46
N VAL A 285 -2.09 2.78 -5.97
CA VAL A 285 -0.66 3.05 -6.17
C VAL A 285 0.03 3.10 -4.81
N ASN A 286 1.07 2.37 -4.62
CA ASN A 286 1.95 2.50 -3.47
C ASN A 286 3.09 3.46 -3.87
N THR A 287 3.14 4.66 -3.34
CA THR A 287 2.35 5.32 -2.30
C THR A 287 2.29 6.84 -2.57
N PHE A 288 1.56 7.63 -1.80
CA PHE A 288 1.56 9.09 -1.98
C PHE A 288 2.93 9.69 -1.66
N ALA A 289 3.40 9.52 -0.43
CA ALA A 289 4.67 10.07 0.07
C ALA A 289 5.42 9.06 0.94
N ARG A 290 6.75 9.17 1.02
CA ARG A 290 7.63 8.46 1.96
C ARG A 290 8.46 9.50 2.72
N TYR A 291 8.01 9.85 3.92
CA TYR A 291 8.65 10.88 4.75
C TYR A 291 9.98 10.41 5.34
N ASP A 292 10.18 9.11 5.47
CA ASP A 292 11.43 8.48 5.91
C ASP A 292 12.52 8.38 4.82
N LEU A 293 12.16 8.66 3.55
CA LEU A 293 13.06 8.61 2.40
C LEU A 293 13.09 9.96 1.65
N PRO A 294 13.65 11.02 2.26
CA PRO A 294 13.64 12.34 1.68
C PRO A 294 14.60 12.48 0.50
N TYR A 295 14.29 13.43 -0.35
CA TYR A 295 15.18 13.88 -1.41
C TYR A 295 16.33 14.72 -0.83
N ARG A 296 17.54 14.41 -1.28
CA ARG A 296 18.75 15.21 -1.03
C ARG A 296 19.48 15.50 -2.32
N SER A 297 20.21 16.61 -2.37
CA SER A 297 20.97 17.02 -3.56
C SER A 297 22.21 16.17 -3.84
N ASP A 298 22.77 15.53 -2.81
CA ASP A 298 23.83 14.54 -2.99
C ASP A 298 23.23 13.25 -3.55
N PRO A 299 23.65 12.79 -4.75
CA PRO A 299 23.10 11.57 -5.35
C PRO A 299 23.29 10.28 -4.52
N ARG A 300 24.24 10.26 -3.58
CA ARG A 300 24.45 9.13 -2.68
C ARG A 300 23.50 9.12 -1.49
N GLU A 301 22.89 10.25 -1.22
CA GLU A 301 21.95 10.47 -0.12
C GLU A 301 20.54 10.84 -0.61
N ASP A 302 20.31 10.83 -1.92
CA ASP A 302 18.99 11.02 -2.50
C ASP A 302 18.11 9.78 -2.26
N PHE A 303 17.61 9.64 -1.02
CA PHE A 303 16.82 8.48 -0.61
C PHE A 303 15.49 8.40 -1.33
N ASP A 304 14.98 9.51 -1.87
CA ASP A 304 13.77 9.49 -2.67
C ASP A 304 13.91 8.61 -3.94
N MET A 305 15.12 8.30 -4.39
CA MET A 305 15.33 7.31 -5.45
C MET A 305 14.88 5.91 -5.04
N ALA A 306 14.79 5.60 -3.74
CA ALA A 306 14.24 4.37 -3.18
C ALA A 306 12.77 4.50 -2.75
N SER A 307 12.17 5.67 -2.95
CA SER A 307 10.78 5.93 -2.56
C SER A 307 9.80 5.53 -3.67
N PHE A 308 8.79 4.77 -3.31
CA PHE A 308 7.61 4.51 -4.16
C PHE A 308 6.70 5.75 -4.29
N GLY A 309 6.92 6.79 -3.48
CA GLY A 309 6.10 7.99 -3.45
C GLY A 309 5.94 8.64 -4.82
N VAL A 310 4.74 9.17 -5.09
CA VAL A 310 4.47 9.98 -6.28
C VAL A 310 4.82 11.44 -6.07
N VAL A 311 5.15 11.82 -4.84
CA VAL A 311 5.74 13.09 -4.47
C VAL A 311 7.13 12.89 -3.89
N LYS A 312 7.97 13.90 -4.02
CA LYS A 312 9.35 13.95 -3.56
C LYS A 312 9.42 14.80 -2.30
N VAL A 313 9.67 14.16 -1.15
CA VAL A 313 9.67 14.82 0.17
C VAL A 313 10.98 15.56 0.40
N PHE A 314 10.90 16.76 1.02
CA PHE A 314 12.02 17.58 1.45
C PHE A 314 12.06 17.68 2.98
N GLU A 315 13.28 17.77 3.55
CA GLU A 315 13.49 17.89 5.00
C GLU A 315 13.48 19.37 5.47
N ASP A 316 13.93 20.29 4.63
CA ASP A 316 14.30 21.66 5.02
C ASP A 316 13.63 22.75 4.17
N ARG A 317 12.74 22.37 3.26
CA ARG A 317 12.06 23.32 2.35
C ARG A 317 10.69 22.82 1.93
N HIS A 318 9.92 23.71 1.35
CA HIS A 318 8.63 23.40 0.72
C HIS A 318 8.79 23.23 -0.80
N GLY A 319 7.75 22.67 -1.41
CA GLY A 319 7.62 22.54 -2.86
C GLY A 319 7.48 23.88 -3.57
N GLN A 320 7.62 23.88 -4.88
CA GLN A 320 7.34 25.03 -5.74
C GLN A 320 5.90 24.99 -6.25
N THR A 321 5.43 23.80 -6.60
CA THR A 321 4.05 23.57 -7.07
C THR A 321 3.04 23.74 -5.94
N TYR A 322 3.38 23.26 -4.75
CA TYR A 322 2.62 23.41 -3.51
C TYR A 322 3.49 24.07 -2.43
N PRO A 323 3.48 25.43 -2.34
CA PRO A 323 4.35 26.15 -1.40
C PRO A 323 4.01 25.94 0.08
N ASP A 324 2.86 25.34 0.37
CA ASP A 324 2.39 24.95 1.68
C ASP A 324 2.78 23.50 2.06
N MET A 325 3.34 22.72 1.12
CA MET A 325 3.69 21.32 1.32
C MET A 325 5.21 21.10 1.39
N PRO A 326 5.70 20.15 2.23
CA PRO A 326 7.13 19.82 2.33
C PRO A 326 7.57 18.83 1.23
N TRP A 327 6.95 18.87 0.08
CA TRP A 327 7.26 17.99 -1.05
C TRP A 327 6.92 18.62 -2.40
N GLU A 328 7.41 18.02 -3.46
CA GLU A 328 7.15 18.40 -4.86
C GLU A 328 6.61 17.21 -5.65
N PRO A 329 5.60 17.38 -6.52
CA PRO A 329 5.13 16.32 -7.40
C PRO A 329 6.24 15.76 -8.29
N LYS A 330 6.28 14.42 -8.43
CA LYS A 330 7.08 13.74 -9.45
C LYS A 330 6.31 13.64 -10.77
N VAL A 331 6.97 13.21 -11.83
CA VAL A 331 6.33 12.94 -13.14
C VAL A 331 5.17 11.93 -12.98
N ALA A 332 5.29 10.97 -12.08
CA ALA A 332 4.26 10.01 -11.76
C ALA A 332 2.95 10.64 -11.27
N PHE A 333 3.01 11.73 -10.49
CA PHE A 333 1.83 12.44 -10.00
C PHE A 333 0.96 12.96 -11.17
N THR A 334 1.58 13.70 -12.09
CA THR A 334 0.86 14.24 -13.27
C THR A 334 0.33 13.12 -14.16
N THR A 335 1.12 12.06 -14.36
CA THR A 335 0.70 10.90 -15.17
C THR A 335 -0.54 10.22 -14.59
N LEU A 336 -0.58 10.01 -13.27
CA LEU A 336 -1.74 9.42 -12.60
C LEU A 336 -2.96 10.33 -12.67
N ALA A 337 -2.81 11.62 -12.39
CA ALA A 337 -3.89 12.60 -12.49
C ALA A 337 -4.53 12.60 -13.88
N ASP A 338 -3.70 12.60 -14.93
CA ASP A 338 -4.16 12.55 -16.31
C ASP A 338 -4.83 11.21 -16.66
N TYR A 339 -4.31 10.12 -16.16
CA TYR A 339 -4.89 8.78 -16.36
C TYR A 339 -6.28 8.68 -15.71
N TYR A 340 -6.39 9.09 -14.45
CA TYR A 340 -7.63 9.00 -13.69
C TYR A 340 -8.72 9.94 -14.22
N ARG A 341 -8.34 11.13 -14.68
CA ARG A 341 -9.27 12.09 -15.31
C ARG A 341 -9.86 11.56 -16.61
N ARG A 342 -9.03 10.96 -17.49
CA ARG A 342 -9.48 10.35 -18.74
C ARG A 342 -10.44 9.19 -18.50
N SER A 343 -10.09 8.29 -17.59
CA SER A 343 -10.93 7.14 -17.23
C SER A 343 -12.28 7.55 -16.65
N ALA A 344 -12.40 8.69 -15.98
CA ALA A 344 -13.68 9.22 -15.50
C ALA A 344 -14.58 9.72 -16.65
N SER A 345 -13.98 10.40 -17.64
CA SER A 345 -14.73 10.92 -18.80
C SER A 345 -15.25 9.83 -19.75
N GLU A 346 -14.57 8.70 -19.83
CA GLU A 346 -15.02 7.53 -20.61
C GLU A 346 -16.18 6.81 -19.94
N GLN A 347 -16.16 6.65 -18.62
CA GLN A 347 -17.25 6.03 -17.84
C GLN A 347 -18.55 6.85 -17.86
N SER A 348 -18.47 8.18 -18.00
CA SER A 348 -19.66 9.04 -18.09
C SER A 348 -20.30 9.09 -19.49
N ARG A 349 -19.69 8.50 -20.51
CA ARG A 349 -20.17 8.46 -21.91
C ARG A 349 -20.71 7.10 -22.35
N GLY A 350 -20.56 6.07 -21.55
CA GLY A 350 -21.03 4.70 -21.81
C GLY A 350 -22.21 4.32 -20.93
#